data_24c44b83338a262bcb79d91396c88ec4
#
_entry.id   24c44b83338a262bcb79d91396c88ec4
#
_cell.length_a   1.000
_cell.length_b   1.000
_cell.length_c   1.000
_cell.angle_alpha   90.00
_cell.angle_beta   90.00
_cell.angle_gamma   90.00
#
_symmetry.space_group_name_H-M   'P 1'
#
loop_
_entity.id
_entity.type
_entity.pdbx_description
1 polymer ?
#
loop_
_entity_poly.entity_id
_entity_poly.type
_entity_poly.pdbx_seq_one_letter_code
_entity_poly.pdbx_strand_id
1 'polypeptide(L)'
;AQKAYKEWMRVLKPGGVLLNFDANYGAVDFTDTSDLPKNHAHNQIENTLMQECEDIKRQLSISNYARPAWDLETLSNSGVQQFQIDVGISRRVYMEKNAFYKPTPLFAVCGKKGDL
;
A
#
# COMPACT_ATOMS: atom_id res chain seq x y z
N ALA A 1 -4.98 2.41 10.74
CA ALA A 1 -3.74 1.77 10.24
C ALA A 1 -2.67 1.64 11.32
N GLN A 2 -2.39 2.69 12.07
CA GLN A 2 -1.44 2.62 13.18
C GLN A 2 -1.84 1.59 14.23
N LYS A 3 -3.12 1.52 14.56
CA LYS A 3 -3.66 0.52 15.50
C LYS A 3 -3.48 -0.90 14.98
N ALA A 4 -3.62 -1.11 13.69
CA ALA A 4 -3.41 -2.42 13.08
C ALA A 4 -1.97 -2.88 13.24
N TYR A 5 -1.00 -2.04 12.92
CA TYR A 5 0.42 -2.37 13.10
C TYR A 5 0.75 -2.68 14.57
N LYS A 6 0.28 -1.86 15.49
CA LYS A 6 0.50 -2.10 16.93
C LYS A 6 -0.07 -3.44 17.37
N GLU A 7 -1.29 -3.77 16.91
CA GLU A 7 -1.95 -5.02 17.29
C GLU A 7 -1.27 -6.24 16.67
N TRP A 8 -0.85 -6.15 15.41
CA TRP A 8 -0.10 -7.23 14.76
C TRP A 8 1.22 -7.49 15.47
N MET A 9 1.94 -6.42 15.82
CA MET A 9 3.19 -6.57 16.55
C MET A 9 2.98 -7.11 17.97
N ARG A 10 1.85 -6.76 18.61
CA ARG A 10 1.52 -7.29 19.93
C ARG A 10 1.37 -8.81 19.95
N VAL A 11 0.70 -9.36 18.92
CA VAL A 11 0.42 -10.81 18.88
C VAL A 11 1.59 -11.64 18.40
N LEU A 12 2.59 -11.04 17.76
CA LEU A 12 3.80 -11.75 17.35
C LEU A 12 4.63 -12.14 18.56
N LYS A 13 5.19 -13.34 18.52
CA LYS A 13 6.21 -13.76 19.47
C LYS A 13 7.52 -13.00 19.22
N PRO A 14 8.39 -12.85 20.24
CA PRO A 14 9.74 -12.33 20.00
C PRO A 14 10.42 -13.10 18.87
N GLY A 15 11.08 -12.38 17.95
CA GLY A 15 11.67 -12.97 16.75
C GLY A 15 10.68 -13.26 15.62
N GLY A 16 9.39 -13.07 15.84
CA GLY A 16 8.35 -13.25 14.83
C GLY A 16 8.45 -12.21 13.70
N VAL A 17 7.90 -12.54 12.55
CA VAL A 17 8.00 -11.71 11.33
C VAL A 17 6.63 -11.25 10.90
N LEU A 18 6.52 -9.96 10.58
CA LEU A 18 5.40 -9.34 9.90
C LEU A 18 5.76 -9.09 8.44
N LEU A 19 4.88 -9.46 7.54
CA LEU A 19 4.99 -9.12 6.13
C LEU A 19 3.70 -8.42 5.69
N ASN A 20 3.84 -7.20 5.18
CA ASN A 20 2.72 -6.43 4.65
C ASN A 20 3.00 -6.01 3.21
N PHE A 21 2.16 -6.50 2.29
CA PHE A 21 2.08 -5.99 0.93
C PHE A 21 0.97 -4.96 0.87
N ASP A 22 1.27 -3.78 0.38
CA ASP A 22 0.28 -2.72 0.30
C ASP A 22 0.61 -1.76 -0.85
N ALA A 23 -0.20 -0.75 -1.01
CA ALA A 23 -0.06 0.24 -2.07
C ALA A 23 -0.11 1.65 -1.50
N ASN A 24 0.62 2.55 -2.15
CA ASN A 24 0.57 3.98 -1.84
C ASN A 24 -0.60 4.63 -2.59
N TYR A 25 -1.81 4.40 -2.11
CA TYR A 25 -3.02 4.92 -2.75
C TYR A 25 -3.10 6.44 -2.75
N GLY A 26 -2.46 7.10 -1.79
CA GLY A 26 -2.42 8.56 -1.73
C GLY A 26 -1.68 9.21 -2.90
N ALA A 27 -0.81 8.46 -3.57
CA ALA A 27 -0.04 8.96 -4.72
C ALA A 27 -0.80 8.85 -6.05
N VAL A 28 -2.02 8.29 -6.06
CA VAL A 28 -2.78 8.02 -7.29
C VAL A 28 -4.14 8.71 -7.22
N ASP A 29 -4.56 9.27 -8.35
CA ASP A 29 -5.91 9.79 -8.55
C ASP A 29 -6.72 8.76 -9.35
N PHE A 30 -7.73 8.16 -8.74
CA PHE A 30 -8.57 7.15 -9.39
C PHE A 30 -9.41 7.70 -10.54
N THR A 31 -9.64 9.00 -10.59
CA THR A 31 -10.38 9.63 -11.70
C THR A 31 -9.51 9.82 -12.94
N ASP A 32 -8.18 9.77 -12.79
CA ASP A 32 -7.24 9.90 -13.90
C ASP A 32 -6.94 8.53 -14.50
N THR A 33 -7.52 8.26 -15.66
CA THR A 33 -7.33 7.02 -16.41
C THR A 33 -6.46 7.24 -17.67
N SER A 34 -5.81 8.39 -17.80
CA SER A 34 -5.06 8.76 -19.01
C SER A 34 -3.88 7.83 -19.31
N ASP A 35 -3.27 7.25 -18.29
CA ASP A 35 -2.13 6.32 -18.43
C ASP A 35 -2.57 4.85 -18.59
N LEU A 36 -3.86 4.59 -18.61
CA LEU A 36 -4.40 3.23 -18.69
C LEU A 36 -4.75 2.86 -20.14
N PRO A 37 -4.55 1.60 -20.55
CA PRO A 37 -5.00 1.15 -21.88
C PRO A 37 -6.52 1.25 -22.00
N LYS A 38 -7.02 1.41 -23.23
CA LYS A 38 -8.45 1.58 -23.50
C LYS A 38 -9.32 0.42 -23.00
N ASN A 39 -8.76 -0.80 -23.00
CA ASN A 39 -9.45 -2.00 -22.51
C ASN A 39 -9.28 -2.23 -21.00
N HIS A 40 -8.66 -1.29 -20.28
CA HIS A 40 -8.48 -1.42 -18.83
C HIS A 40 -9.83 -1.46 -18.12
N ALA A 41 -9.92 -2.26 -17.05
CA ALA A 41 -11.15 -2.42 -16.28
C ALA A 41 -11.71 -1.09 -15.77
N HIS A 42 -10.87 -0.15 -15.35
CA HIS A 42 -11.30 1.17 -14.89
C HIS A 42 -11.95 2.00 -15.98
N ASN A 43 -11.61 1.79 -17.26
CA ASN A 43 -12.25 2.48 -18.37
C ASN A 43 -13.63 1.92 -18.71
N GLN A 44 -14.01 0.80 -18.11
CA GLN A 44 -15.34 0.17 -18.22
C GLN A 44 -16.28 0.58 -17.09
N ILE A 45 -15.78 1.34 -16.09
CA ILE A 45 -16.54 1.75 -14.92
C ILE A 45 -17.04 3.18 -15.14
N GLU A 46 -18.27 3.47 -14.71
CA GLU A 46 -18.84 4.81 -14.78
C GLU A 46 -18.00 5.82 -13.99
N ASN A 47 -17.86 7.03 -14.57
CA ASN A 47 -17.08 8.11 -13.94
C ASN A 47 -17.58 8.48 -12.55
N THR A 48 -18.88 8.37 -12.29
CA THR A 48 -19.46 8.64 -10.96
C THR A 48 -18.95 7.67 -9.91
N LEU A 49 -18.80 6.38 -10.25
CA LEU A 49 -18.25 5.39 -9.34
C LEU A 49 -16.77 5.61 -9.09
N MET A 50 -16.01 5.98 -10.11
CA MET A 50 -14.58 6.31 -9.96
C MET A 50 -14.41 7.53 -9.06
N GLN A 51 -15.27 8.54 -9.19
CA GLN A 51 -15.25 9.72 -8.33
C GLN A 51 -15.58 9.36 -6.89
N GLU A 52 -16.54 8.49 -6.65
CA GLU A 52 -16.86 8.01 -5.31
C GLU A 52 -15.67 7.29 -4.66
N CYS A 53 -14.96 6.45 -5.42
CA CYS A 53 -13.76 5.79 -4.93
C CYS A 53 -12.68 6.79 -4.54
N GLU A 54 -12.48 7.82 -5.36
CA GLU A 54 -11.51 8.88 -5.07
C GLU A 54 -11.89 9.67 -3.82
N ASP A 55 -13.16 10.00 -3.66
CA ASP A 55 -13.67 10.74 -2.51
C ASP A 55 -13.50 9.92 -1.21
N ILE A 56 -13.79 8.63 -1.25
CA ILE A 56 -13.57 7.72 -0.12
C ILE A 56 -12.09 7.66 0.22
N LYS A 57 -11.24 7.47 -0.77
CA LYS A 57 -9.79 7.42 -0.57
C LYS A 57 -9.27 8.68 0.13
N ARG A 58 -9.70 9.86 -0.31
CA ARG A 58 -9.29 11.14 0.28
C ARG A 58 -9.75 11.30 1.73
N GLN A 59 -10.82 10.67 2.14
CA GLN A 59 -11.33 10.71 3.51
C GLN A 59 -10.56 9.78 4.45
N LEU A 60 -9.82 8.81 3.93
CA LEU A 60 -9.04 7.89 4.76
C LEU A 60 -7.75 8.56 5.20
N SER A 61 -7.49 8.56 6.51
CA SER A 61 -6.28 9.16 7.07
C SER A 61 -5.00 8.56 6.50
N ILE A 62 -4.99 7.27 6.19
CA ILE A 62 -3.84 6.57 5.63
C ILE A 62 -3.41 7.12 4.27
N SER A 63 -4.33 7.73 3.52
CA SER A 63 -4.03 8.34 2.22
C SER A 63 -3.15 9.58 2.32
N ASN A 64 -3.05 10.16 3.52
CA ASN A 64 -2.24 11.35 3.79
C ASN A 64 -0.82 11.04 4.26
N TYR A 65 -0.50 9.77 4.46
CA TYR A 65 0.82 9.35 4.94
C TYR A 65 1.77 9.05 3.77
N ALA A 66 3.04 9.39 3.96
CA ALA A 66 4.09 9.04 3.01
C ALA A 66 4.45 7.56 3.19
N ARG A 67 4.00 6.73 2.30
CA ARG A 67 4.20 5.27 2.38
C ARG A 67 5.27 4.81 1.38
N PRO A 68 6.16 3.91 1.75
CA PRO A 68 6.21 3.14 3.01
C PRO A 68 7.01 3.79 4.15
N ALA A 69 7.46 5.02 4.03
CA ALA A 69 8.23 5.70 5.09
C ALA A 69 7.48 5.75 6.42
N TRP A 70 6.20 6.09 6.37
CA TRP A 70 5.32 6.07 7.55
C TRP A 70 5.23 4.68 8.17
N ASP A 71 5.18 3.64 7.35
CA ASP A 71 5.13 2.26 7.79
C ASP A 71 6.35 1.88 8.62
N LEU A 72 7.54 2.29 8.16
CA LEU A 72 8.80 2.06 8.86
C LEU A 72 8.83 2.74 10.21
N GLU A 73 8.46 4.01 10.24
CA GLU A 73 8.43 4.79 11.48
C GLU A 73 7.48 4.15 12.50
N THR A 74 6.27 3.80 12.05
CA THR A 74 5.26 3.18 12.90
C THR A 74 5.73 1.83 13.45
N LEU A 75 6.33 0.99 12.60
CA LEU A 75 6.83 -0.31 13.02
C LEU A 75 8.04 -0.19 13.94
N SER A 76 8.95 0.77 13.69
CA SER A 76 10.07 1.05 14.59
C SER A 76 9.59 1.39 15.99
N ASN A 77 8.54 2.20 16.09
CA ASN A 77 7.92 2.57 17.36
C ASN A 77 7.11 1.43 17.99
N SER A 78 6.90 0.34 17.30
CA SER A 78 6.12 -0.82 17.75
C SER A 78 6.97 -2.04 18.07
N GLY A 79 8.29 -1.89 18.15
CA GLY A 79 9.20 -2.96 18.58
C GLY A 79 9.84 -3.77 17.45
N VAL A 80 9.73 -3.34 16.22
CA VAL A 80 10.44 -3.99 15.09
C VAL A 80 11.93 -3.67 15.17
N GLN A 81 12.76 -4.69 15.05
CA GLN A 81 14.20 -4.58 15.18
C GLN A 81 14.93 -4.62 13.85
N GLN A 82 14.41 -5.36 12.88
CA GLN A 82 15.01 -5.50 11.57
C GLN A 82 13.95 -5.31 10.49
N PHE A 83 14.33 -4.65 9.40
CA PHE A 83 13.44 -4.37 8.28
C PHE A 83 14.01 -4.85 6.96
N GLN A 84 13.12 -5.27 6.07
CA GLN A 84 13.36 -5.36 4.65
C GLN A 84 12.21 -4.66 3.92
N ILE A 85 12.54 -3.88 2.90
CA ILE A 85 11.57 -3.13 2.13
C ILE A 85 11.78 -3.39 0.66
N ASP A 86 10.69 -3.61 -0.05
CA ASP A 86 10.69 -3.74 -1.48
C ASP A 86 9.72 -2.71 -2.07
N VAL A 87 10.25 -1.75 -2.79
CA VAL A 87 9.46 -0.71 -3.48
C VAL A 87 9.38 -0.95 -4.99
N GLY A 88 9.96 -2.04 -5.47
CA GLY A 88 10.01 -2.38 -6.89
C GLY A 88 8.97 -3.39 -7.35
N ILE A 89 7.97 -3.70 -6.53
CA ILE A 89 7.00 -4.76 -6.83
C ILE A 89 6.20 -4.46 -8.10
N SER A 90 5.73 -3.24 -8.26
CA SER A 90 4.93 -2.86 -9.44
C SER A 90 5.69 -3.07 -10.75
N ARG A 91 7.00 -2.78 -10.76
CA ARG A 91 7.83 -2.96 -11.96
C ARG A 91 7.99 -4.43 -12.35
N ARG A 92 7.95 -5.33 -11.37
CA ARG A 92 8.10 -6.77 -11.63
C ARG A 92 6.79 -7.45 -11.94
N VAL A 93 5.68 -6.99 -11.33
CA VAL A 93 4.36 -7.62 -11.45
C VAL A 93 3.57 -7.04 -12.62
N TYR A 94 3.63 -5.72 -12.81
CA TYR A 94 2.87 -5.01 -13.83
C TYR A 94 3.78 -4.48 -14.95
N MET A 95 4.48 -5.40 -15.63
CA MET A 95 5.40 -5.06 -16.72
C MET A 95 4.66 -4.64 -18.00
N GLU A 96 3.42 -5.11 -18.19
CA GLU A 96 2.60 -4.83 -19.35
C GLU A 96 1.38 -3.99 -18.97
N LYS A 97 1.08 -2.96 -19.77
CA LYS A 97 -0.12 -2.16 -19.60
C LYS A 97 -1.32 -2.85 -20.27
N ASN A 98 -1.81 -3.89 -19.63
CA ASN A 98 -3.00 -4.63 -20.07
C ASN A 98 -4.25 -4.21 -19.29
N ALA A 99 -5.35 -4.96 -19.45
CA ALA A 99 -6.64 -4.68 -18.78
C ALA A 99 -6.55 -4.72 -17.25
N PHE A 100 -5.53 -5.35 -16.69
CA PHE A 100 -5.32 -5.51 -15.25
C PHE A 100 -4.17 -4.68 -14.69
N TYR A 101 -3.59 -3.81 -15.51
CA TYR A 101 -2.48 -2.96 -15.08
C TYR A 101 -2.89 -2.08 -13.89
N LYS A 102 -2.00 -1.99 -12.88
CA LYS A 102 -2.20 -1.11 -11.74
C LYS A 102 -1.17 0.02 -11.75
N PRO A 103 -1.60 1.27 -11.88
CA PRO A 103 -0.69 2.40 -11.78
C PRO A 103 -0.26 2.69 -10.34
N THR A 104 -0.96 2.15 -9.35
CA THR A 104 -0.68 2.40 -7.93
C THR A 104 0.63 1.76 -7.52
N PRO A 105 1.59 2.52 -6.95
CA PRO A 105 2.85 1.94 -6.50
C PRO A 105 2.65 0.91 -5.38
N LEU A 106 3.09 -0.31 -5.62
CA LEU A 106 3.05 -1.40 -4.63
C LEU A 106 4.38 -1.48 -3.89
N PHE A 107 4.30 -1.79 -2.61
CA PHE A 107 5.47 -2.03 -1.78
C PHE A 107 5.23 -3.22 -0.85
N ALA A 108 6.32 -3.78 -0.35
CA ALA A 108 6.29 -4.76 0.74
C ALA A 108 7.18 -4.28 1.87
N VAL A 109 6.69 -4.42 3.09
CA VAL A 109 7.45 -4.18 4.30
C VAL A 109 7.51 -5.48 5.08
N CYS A 110 8.73 -5.94 5.38
CA CYS A 110 8.96 -7.09 6.22
C CYS A 110 9.66 -6.63 7.49
N GLY A 111 9.10 -6.92 8.64
CA GLY A 111 9.66 -6.52 9.93
C GLY A 111 9.80 -7.70 10.87
N LYS A 112 10.94 -7.77 11.56
CA LYS A 112 11.18 -8.77 12.59
C LYS A 112 11.05 -8.12 13.97
N LYS A 113 10.20 -8.71 14.81
CA LYS A 113 10.03 -8.27 16.20
C LYS A 113 11.28 -8.56 17.00
N GLY A 114 11.68 -7.62 17.88
CA GLY A 114 12.80 -7.81 18.78
C GLY A 114 12.58 -8.95 19.77
N ASP A 115 13.65 -9.36 20.43
CA ASP A 115 13.65 -10.51 21.35
C ASP A 115 13.11 -10.17 22.74
N LEU A 116 12.75 -8.91 22.97
CA LEU A 116 12.22 -8.45 24.26
C LEU A 116 10.73 -8.12 24.18
#